data_e7a4dfe2d3684cbe3d62b540117748d7
#
_entry.id   e7a4dfe2d3684cbe3d62b540117748d7
#
_cell.length_a   1.000
_cell.length_b   1.000
_cell.length_c   1.000
_cell.angle_alpha   90.00
_cell.angle_beta   90.00
_cell.angle_gamma   90.00
#
_symmetry.space_group_name_H-M   'P 1'
#
loop_
_entity.id
_entity.type
_entity.pdbx_description
1 polymer ?
#
loop_
_entity_poly.entity_id
_entity_poly.type
_entity_poly.pdbx_seq_one_letter_code
_entity_poly.pdbx_strand_id
1 'polypeptide(L)'
;MHADDHAHGRNPLSRLNRLRHDLKTPLTTIRSRAYLLARIVRRSRSLTEEEQSRILEGLAAIDAAVVAMVVIIDDIQGSYGDDDGEKAQDPP
;
A
#
# COMPACT_ATOMS: atom_id res chain seq x y z
N MET A 1 -11.19 22.73 21.72
CA MET A 1 -11.24 21.55 21.00
C MET A 1 -11.71 21.69 19.58
N HIS A 2 -12.78 22.33 19.43
CA HIS A 2 -13.30 22.44 18.09
C HIS A 2 -12.37 23.15 17.14
N ALA A 3 -11.65 24.08 17.64
CA ALA A 3 -10.74 24.82 16.79
C ALA A 3 -9.70 23.91 16.19
N ASP A 4 -9.23 22.99 17.00
CA ASP A 4 -8.23 22.06 16.51
C ASP A 4 -8.80 21.17 15.46
N ASP A 5 -10.00 20.69 15.69
CA ASP A 5 -10.63 19.84 14.71
C ASP A 5 -10.82 20.57 13.42
N HIS A 6 -11.20 21.80 13.51
CA HIS A 6 -11.41 22.58 12.31
C HIS A 6 -10.12 22.77 11.55
N ALA A 7 -9.07 23.05 12.27
CA ALA A 7 -7.80 23.26 11.61
C ALA A 7 -7.37 22.02 10.87
N HIS A 8 -7.54 20.89 11.49
CA HIS A 8 -7.19 19.65 10.84
C HIS A 8 -8.04 19.42 9.62
N GLY A 9 -9.33 19.71 9.76
CA GLY A 9 -10.22 19.48 8.66
C GLY A 9 -9.93 20.32 7.47
N ARG A 10 -9.27 21.44 7.70
CA ARG A 10 -9.02 22.33 6.59
C ARG A 10 -7.77 22.04 5.84
N ASN A 11 -6.94 21.17 6.35
CA ASN A 11 -5.68 20.88 5.67
C ASN A 11 -5.83 19.61 4.84
N PRO A 12 -6.08 19.74 3.56
CA PRO A 12 -6.28 18.55 2.73
C PRO A 12 -5.05 17.68 2.63
N LEU A 13 -3.86 18.28 2.66
CA LEU A 13 -2.65 17.49 2.60
C LEU A 13 -2.47 16.64 3.85
N SER A 14 -2.80 17.23 4.99
CA SER A 14 -2.68 16.51 6.23
C SER A 14 -3.64 15.34 6.29
N ARG A 15 -4.85 15.55 5.83
CA ARG A 15 -5.85 14.50 5.79
C ARG A 15 -5.45 13.42 4.80
N LEU A 16 -4.92 13.82 3.68
CA LEU A 16 -4.49 12.89 2.67
C LEU A 16 -3.34 12.05 3.17
N ASN A 17 -2.40 12.66 3.85
CA ASN A 17 -1.29 11.93 4.43
C ASN A 17 -1.76 10.89 5.42
N ARG A 18 -2.71 11.25 6.25
CA ARG A 18 -3.25 10.32 7.23
C ARG A 18 -3.96 9.17 6.54
N LEU A 19 -4.78 9.49 5.56
CA LEU A 19 -5.51 8.47 4.83
C LEU A 19 -4.54 7.52 4.13
N ARG A 20 -3.52 8.07 3.50
CA ARG A 20 -2.52 7.27 2.84
C ARG A 20 -1.86 6.31 3.81
N HIS A 21 -1.47 6.83 4.96
CA HIS A 21 -0.83 6.02 5.98
C HIS A 21 -1.77 4.93 6.49
N ASP A 22 -3.03 5.31 6.73
CA ASP A 22 -4.00 4.38 7.26
C ASP A 22 -4.31 3.27 6.27
N LEU A 23 -4.29 3.58 4.99
CA LEU A 23 -4.54 2.58 3.96
C LEU A 23 -3.36 1.64 3.80
N LYS A 24 -2.16 2.14 3.98
CA LYS A 24 -0.98 1.29 3.81
C LYS A 24 -0.86 0.25 4.90
N THR A 25 -1.38 0.53 6.07
CA THR A 25 -1.27 -0.41 7.17
C THR A 25 -1.94 -1.76 6.86
N PRO A 26 -3.22 -1.80 6.46
CA PRO A 26 -3.81 -3.08 6.11
C PRO A 26 -3.19 -3.69 4.87
N LEU A 27 -2.71 -2.87 3.94
CA LEU A 27 -2.07 -3.41 2.76
C LEU A 27 -0.77 -4.12 3.12
N THR A 28 -0.02 -3.56 4.04
CA THR A 28 1.19 -4.21 4.51
C THR A 28 0.86 -5.54 5.18
N THR A 29 -0.22 -5.58 5.93
CA THR A 29 -0.64 -6.82 6.58
C THR A 29 -0.98 -7.87 5.54
N ILE A 30 -1.72 -7.50 4.51
CA ILE A 30 -2.09 -8.44 3.46
C ILE A 30 -0.84 -8.97 2.78
N ARG A 31 0.10 -8.11 2.49
CA ARG A 31 1.32 -8.50 1.81
C ARG A 31 2.15 -9.44 2.67
N SER A 32 2.26 -9.15 3.96
CA SER A 32 2.99 -10.00 4.88
C SER A 32 2.37 -11.37 4.98
N ARG A 33 1.03 -11.43 5.03
CA ARG A 33 0.34 -12.70 5.10
C ARG A 33 0.53 -13.51 3.83
N ALA A 34 0.48 -12.85 2.69
CA ALA A 34 0.69 -13.54 1.42
C ALA A 34 2.09 -14.13 1.38
N TYR A 35 3.07 -13.40 1.87
CA TYR A 35 4.44 -13.87 1.90
C TYR A 35 4.57 -15.12 2.78
N LEU A 36 3.97 -15.06 3.97
CA LEU A 36 4.03 -16.19 4.88
C LEU A 36 3.34 -17.42 4.32
N LEU A 37 2.19 -17.20 3.70
CA LEU A 37 1.47 -18.31 3.09
C LEU A 37 2.27 -18.93 1.96
N ALA A 38 2.96 -18.10 1.19
CA ALA A 38 3.80 -18.62 0.12
C ALA A 38 4.90 -19.51 0.68
N ARG A 39 5.48 -19.12 1.80
CA ARG A 39 6.51 -19.92 2.42
C ARG A 39 5.96 -21.27 2.88
N ILE A 40 4.78 -21.25 3.48
CA ILE A 40 4.15 -22.47 3.93
C ILE A 40 3.87 -23.39 2.75
N VAL A 41 3.35 -22.83 1.68
CA VAL A 41 3.01 -23.61 0.50
C VAL A 41 4.25 -24.22 -0.11
N ARG A 42 5.33 -23.46 -0.19
CA ARG A 42 6.57 -23.99 -0.76
C ARG A 42 7.13 -25.15 0.02
N ARG A 43 6.85 -25.19 1.32
CA ARG A 43 7.35 -26.26 2.17
C ARG A 43 6.38 -27.41 2.31
N SER A 44 5.20 -27.27 1.78
CA SER A 44 4.19 -28.28 1.94
C SER A 44 4.54 -29.52 1.11
N ARG A 45 4.38 -30.67 1.72
CA ARG A 45 4.61 -31.92 1.01
C ARG A 45 3.31 -32.61 0.67
N SER A 46 2.20 -32.07 1.12
CA SER A 46 0.92 -32.69 0.83
C SER A 46 0.27 -32.10 -0.40
N LEU A 47 0.84 -31.06 -0.98
CA LEU A 47 0.30 -30.47 -2.20
C LEU A 47 1.02 -31.02 -3.41
N THR A 48 0.27 -31.23 -4.47
CA THR A 48 0.92 -31.56 -5.74
C THR A 48 1.64 -30.33 -6.28
N GLU A 49 2.53 -30.54 -7.21
CA GLU A 49 3.23 -29.44 -7.83
C GLU A 49 2.26 -28.48 -8.50
N GLU A 50 1.25 -29.02 -9.12
CA GLU A 50 0.28 -28.18 -9.80
C GLU A 50 -0.52 -27.35 -8.80
N GLU A 51 -0.94 -27.97 -7.71
CA GLU A 51 -1.65 -27.25 -6.68
C GLU A 51 -0.78 -26.17 -6.07
N GLN A 52 0.47 -26.52 -5.81
CA GLN A 52 1.39 -25.56 -5.23
C GLN A 52 1.59 -24.38 -6.16
N SER A 53 1.76 -24.66 -7.44
CA SER A 53 1.98 -23.62 -8.42
C SER A 53 0.78 -22.67 -8.50
N ARG A 54 -0.41 -23.22 -8.49
CA ARG A 54 -1.62 -22.40 -8.55
C ARG A 54 -1.75 -21.48 -7.33
N ILE A 55 -1.48 -22.03 -6.17
CA ILE A 55 -1.57 -21.23 -4.96
C ILE A 55 -0.53 -20.13 -4.97
N LEU A 56 0.68 -20.46 -5.37
CA LEU A 56 1.74 -19.46 -5.42
C LEU A 56 1.44 -18.37 -6.43
N GLU A 57 0.87 -18.74 -7.55
CA GLU A 57 0.47 -17.74 -8.53
C GLU A 57 -0.58 -16.80 -7.97
N GLY A 58 -1.55 -17.36 -7.24
CA GLY A 58 -2.56 -16.54 -6.61
C GLY A 58 -1.99 -15.59 -5.59
N LEU A 59 -1.06 -16.08 -4.79
CA LEU A 59 -0.44 -15.23 -3.78
C LEU A 59 0.41 -14.15 -4.42
N ALA A 60 1.08 -14.49 -5.52
CA ALA A 60 1.86 -13.49 -6.25
C ALA A 60 0.95 -12.41 -6.84
N ALA A 61 -0.23 -12.80 -7.30
CA ALA A 61 -1.19 -11.84 -7.83
C ALA A 61 -1.68 -10.91 -6.73
N ILE A 62 -1.91 -11.45 -5.54
CA ILE A 62 -2.31 -10.63 -4.41
C ILE A 62 -1.20 -9.63 -4.08
N ASP A 63 0.03 -10.09 -4.04
CA ASP A 63 1.15 -9.20 -3.73
C ASP A 63 1.26 -8.10 -4.78
N ALA A 64 1.13 -8.45 -6.04
CA ALA A 64 1.21 -7.47 -7.11
C ALA A 64 0.09 -6.43 -7.00
N ALA A 65 -1.11 -6.88 -6.62
CA ALA A 65 -2.22 -5.97 -6.46
C ALA A 65 -1.98 -5.00 -5.31
N VAL A 66 -1.40 -5.49 -4.22
CA VAL A 66 -1.09 -4.63 -3.09
C VAL A 66 -0.05 -3.59 -3.49
N VAL A 67 0.98 -4.02 -4.20
CA VAL A 67 2.02 -3.09 -4.65
C VAL A 67 1.40 -2.03 -5.56
N ALA A 68 0.52 -2.45 -6.46
CA ALA A 68 -0.13 -1.50 -7.36
C ALA A 68 -0.96 -0.49 -6.57
N MET A 69 -1.65 -0.95 -5.53
CA MET A 69 -2.44 -0.03 -4.72
C MET A 69 -1.55 0.96 -3.98
N VAL A 70 -0.42 0.49 -3.48
CA VAL A 70 0.50 1.40 -2.79
C VAL A 70 1.00 2.46 -3.76
N VAL A 71 1.30 2.07 -4.99
CA VAL A 71 1.76 3.03 -6.00
C VAL A 71 0.66 4.05 -6.28
N ILE A 72 -0.58 3.60 -6.40
CA ILE A 72 -1.68 4.52 -6.65
C ILE A 72 -1.86 5.48 -5.49
N ILE A 73 -1.77 4.97 -4.27
CA ILE A 73 -1.91 5.80 -3.09
C ILE A 73 -0.80 6.84 -3.05
N ASP A 74 0.41 6.43 -3.36
CA ASP A 74 1.53 7.37 -3.37
C ASP A 74 1.39 8.37 -4.49
N ASP A 75 0.84 7.96 -5.60
CA ASP A 75 0.61 8.88 -6.71
C ASP A 75 -0.39 9.97 -6.35
N ILE A 76 -1.45 9.58 -5.67
CA ILE A 76 -2.42 10.56 -5.23
C ILE A 76 -1.77 11.57 -4.32
N GLN A 77 -0.98 11.08 -3.38
CA GLN A 77 -0.23 11.94 -2.48
C GLN A 77 0.72 12.82 -3.26
N GLY A 78 1.38 12.23 -4.23
CA GLY A 78 2.33 12.95 -5.04
C GLY A 78 1.68 14.03 -5.88
N SER A 79 0.48 13.76 -6.37
CA SER A 79 -0.21 14.75 -7.17
C SER A 79 -0.50 16.01 -6.37
N TYR A 80 -0.91 15.83 -5.13
CA TYR A 80 -1.13 16.98 -4.28
C TYR A 80 0.18 17.61 -3.88
N GLY A 81 1.15 16.79 -3.57
CA GLY A 81 2.43 17.30 -3.15
C GLY A 81 3.18 17.95 -4.27
N ASP A 82 2.94 17.52 -5.48
CA ASP A 82 3.64 18.06 -6.61
C ASP A 82 3.41 19.53 -6.76
N ASP A 83 2.22 19.97 -6.46
CA ASP A 83 1.95 21.38 -6.55
C ASP A 83 2.89 22.16 -5.69
N ASP A 84 3.21 21.63 -4.54
CA ASP A 84 4.14 22.28 -3.64
C ASP A 84 5.53 21.81 -3.87
N GLY A 85 5.69 20.52 -4.00
CA GLY A 85 7.00 19.95 -4.12
C GLY A 85 7.68 20.31 -5.39
N GLU A 86 6.90 20.47 -6.40
CA GLU A 86 7.44 20.85 -7.67
C GLU A 86 8.22 22.13 -7.57
N LYS A 87 7.65 23.04 -6.86
CA LYS A 87 8.30 24.30 -6.71
C LYS A 87 9.58 24.17 -5.93
N ALA A 88 9.56 23.31 -4.98
CA ALA A 88 10.74 23.16 -4.15
C ALA A 88 11.79 22.37 -4.85
N GLN A 89 11.39 21.44 -5.66
CA GLN A 89 12.36 20.56 -6.25
C GLN A 89 12.85 20.96 -7.59
N ASP A 90 12.12 21.80 -8.21
CA ASP A 90 12.50 22.20 -9.50
C ASP A 90 13.89 22.55 -9.67
N PRO A 91 14.42 23.19 -8.84
CA PRO A 91 15.72 23.70 -9.05
C PRO A 91 16.76 22.75 -9.40
N PRO A 92 16.75 21.61 -9.15
CA PRO A 92 17.93 20.80 -9.45
C PRO A 92 18.34 20.96 -10.89
#